data_b1534994fd95099e85ab5016b8f215ab
#
_entry.id   b1534994fd95099e85ab5016b8f215ab
#
_cell.length_a   1.000
_cell.length_b   1.000
_cell.length_c   1.000
_cell.angle_alpha   90.00
_cell.angle_beta   90.00
_cell.angle_gamma   90.00
#
_symmetry.space_group_name_H-M   'P 1'
#
loop_
_entity.id
_entity.type
_entity.pdbx_description
1 polymer ?
#
loop_
_entity_poly.entity_id
_entity_poly.type
_entity_poly.pdbx_seq_one_letter_code
_entity_poly.pdbx_strand_id
1 'polypeptide(L)'
;MKILIRNLQRHRSLNKERILKTAGRILSLLEQTRAELSIMFVGDRRMKQLNTQYRGIPRTTDVLSFESDVPFTPEGADHALGDIVISVPKAEAQAKEYGSGFHDEITRLLIHGTLHLLGYDHEQTLYKARKMIKKEEELIYAVKKMD
;
A
#
# COMPACT_ATOMS: atom_id res chain seq x y z
N MET A 1 15.13 1.92 7.70
CA MET A 1 13.87 2.14 6.94
C MET A 1 14.17 3.01 5.73
N LYS A 2 13.83 2.54 4.56
CA LYS A 2 14.00 3.28 3.31
C LYS A 2 12.70 3.22 2.52
N ILE A 3 12.13 4.38 2.20
CA ILE A 3 10.88 4.48 1.46
C ILE A 3 11.14 5.32 0.21
N LEU A 4 10.88 4.71 -0.96
CA LEU A 4 11.02 5.39 -2.23
C LEU A 4 9.62 5.65 -2.80
N ILE A 5 9.34 6.91 -3.15
CA ILE A 5 8.07 7.30 -3.76
C ILE A 5 8.31 7.77 -5.19
N ARG A 6 7.58 7.18 -6.13
CA ARG A 6 7.59 7.58 -7.53
C ARG A 6 6.19 8.00 -7.95
N ASN A 7 6.08 9.21 -8.49
CA ASN A 7 4.81 9.74 -8.99
C ASN A 7 4.83 9.74 -10.53
N LEU A 8 4.10 8.81 -11.13
CA LEU A 8 4.03 8.63 -12.57
C LEU A 8 2.64 8.98 -13.13
N GLN A 9 1.93 9.92 -12.50
CA GLN A 9 0.60 10.34 -12.92
C GLN A 9 0.48 11.87 -12.88
N ARG A 10 -0.51 12.41 -13.58
CA ARG A 10 -0.80 13.85 -13.63
C ARG A 10 -2.24 14.18 -13.24
N HIS A 11 -2.99 13.18 -12.79
CA HIS A 11 -4.40 13.35 -12.45
C HIS A 11 -4.61 14.28 -11.26
N ARG A 12 -3.71 14.19 -10.27
CA ARG A 12 -3.83 14.96 -9.02
C ARG A 12 -2.46 15.19 -8.40
N SER A 13 -2.26 16.38 -7.84
CA SER A 13 -1.04 16.67 -7.07
C SER A 13 -1.00 15.83 -5.80
N LEU A 14 0.19 15.35 -5.44
CA LEU A 14 0.41 14.54 -4.26
C LEU A 14 1.30 15.28 -3.26
N ASN A 15 0.98 15.14 -1.98
CA ASN A 15 1.84 15.61 -0.90
C ASN A 15 2.80 14.48 -0.51
N LYS A 16 3.97 14.44 -1.15
CA LYS A 16 4.95 13.37 -0.95
C LYS A 16 5.45 13.28 0.49
N GLU A 17 5.67 14.42 1.13
CA GLU A 17 6.13 14.45 2.52
C GLU A 17 5.14 13.79 3.46
N ARG A 18 3.86 14.10 3.27
CA ARG A 18 2.79 13.51 4.08
C ARG A 18 2.67 12.00 3.84
N ILE A 19 2.78 11.59 2.59
CA ILE A 19 2.73 10.17 2.23
C ILE A 19 3.93 9.43 2.82
N LEU A 20 5.12 10.01 2.73
CA LEU A 20 6.35 9.43 3.28
C LEU A 20 6.22 9.26 4.80
N LYS A 21 5.72 10.27 5.49
CA LYS A 21 5.50 10.23 6.93
C LYS A 21 4.51 9.14 7.33
N THR A 22 3.40 9.04 6.60
CA THR A 22 2.37 8.01 6.82
C THR A 22 2.93 6.61 6.61
N ALA A 23 3.65 6.40 5.52
CA ALA A 23 4.28 5.10 5.23
C ALA A 23 5.29 4.72 6.32
N GLY A 24 6.09 5.68 6.79
CA GLY A 24 7.03 5.45 7.88
C GLY A 24 6.34 5.04 9.17
N ARG A 25 5.21 5.66 9.49
CA ARG A 25 4.41 5.31 10.68
C ARG A 25 3.85 3.90 10.57
N ILE A 26 3.36 3.52 9.39
CA ILE A 26 2.84 2.17 9.14
C ILE A 26 3.94 1.13 9.37
N LEU A 27 5.10 1.34 8.78
CA LEU A 27 6.23 0.42 8.93
C LEU A 27 6.70 0.33 10.38
N SER A 28 6.75 1.45 11.10
CA SER A 28 7.13 1.47 12.52
C SER A 28 6.14 0.70 13.38
N LEU A 29 4.83 0.88 13.15
CA LEU A 29 3.79 0.16 13.88
C LEU A 29 3.84 -1.36 13.63
N LEU A 30 4.33 -1.75 12.45
CA LEU A 30 4.49 -3.16 12.09
C LEU A 30 5.88 -3.71 12.43
N GLU A 31 6.68 -2.93 13.16
CA GLU A 31 8.05 -3.31 13.55
C GLU A 31 8.96 -3.61 12.36
N GLN A 32 8.70 -2.92 11.23
CA GLN A 32 9.48 -3.03 10.00
C GLN A 32 10.47 -1.89 9.85
N THR A 33 11.26 -1.63 10.89
CA THR A 33 12.14 -0.46 10.95
C THR A 33 13.35 -0.56 10.03
N ARG A 34 13.66 -1.73 9.49
CA ARG A 34 14.78 -1.94 8.56
C ARG A 34 14.30 -2.31 7.17
N ALA A 35 13.02 -2.14 6.89
CA ALA A 35 12.43 -2.45 5.61
C ALA A 35 12.75 -1.40 4.55
N GLU A 36 12.82 -1.85 3.30
CA GLU A 36 12.79 -0.99 2.13
C GLU A 36 11.46 -1.20 1.42
N LEU A 37 10.76 -0.11 1.16
CA LEU A 37 9.45 -0.12 0.51
C LEU A 37 9.45 0.86 -0.66
N SER A 38 9.00 0.41 -1.82
CA SER A 38 8.80 1.26 -2.99
C SER A 38 7.31 1.50 -3.19
N ILE A 39 6.91 2.75 -3.36
CA ILE A 39 5.51 3.15 -3.59
C ILE A 39 5.45 3.90 -4.91
N MET A 40 4.59 3.45 -5.81
CA MET A 40 4.42 4.06 -7.12
C MET A 40 2.97 4.51 -7.28
N PHE A 41 2.77 5.76 -7.68
CA PHE A 41 1.45 6.32 -7.97
C PHE A 41 1.28 6.43 -9.48
N VAL A 42 0.20 5.87 -10.00
CA VAL A 42 -0.08 5.76 -11.44
C VAL A 42 -1.50 6.21 -11.75
N GLY A 43 -1.78 6.44 -13.04
CA GLY A 43 -3.13 6.62 -13.54
C GLY A 43 -3.80 5.28 -13.87
N ASP A 44 -5.08 5.34 -14.24
CA ASP A 44 -5.87 4.12 -14.50
C ASP A 44 -5.35 3.31 -15.68
N ARG A 45 -4.85 3.97 -16.72
CA ARG A 45 -4.33 3.26 -17.90
C ARG A 45 -3.15 2.37 -17.54
N ARG A 46 -2.18 2.92 -16.82
CA ARG A 46 -1.01 2.15 -16.38
C ARG A 46 -1.40 1.06 -15.38
N MET A 47 -2.32 1.36 -14.48
CA MET A 47 -2.82 0.37 -13.53
C MET A 47 -3.48 -0.81 -14.26
N LYS A 48 -4.29 -0.54 -15.27
CA LYS A 48 -4.90 -1.58 -16.09
C LYS A 48 -3.83 -2.44 -16.80
N GLN A 49 -2.79 -1.79 -17.34
CA GLN A 49 -1.67 -2.52 -17.97
C GLN A 49 -0.96 -3.45 -16.98
N LEU A 50 -0.66 -2.95 -15.80
CA LEU A 50 0.00 -3.74 -14.75
C LEU A 50 -0.88 -4.90 -14.27
N ASN A 51 -2.16 -4.64 -14.06
CA ASN A 51 -3.11 -5.65 -13.60
C ASN A 51 -3.29 -6.74 -14.66
N THR A 52 -3.32 -6.36 -15.93
CA THR A 52 -3.39 -7.29 -17.05
C THR A 52 -2.13 -8.16 -17.14
N GLN A 53 -0.96 -7.51 -17.05
CA GLN A 53 0.33 -8.19 -17.20
C GLN A 53 0.62 -9.16 -16.07
N TYR A 54 0.36 -8.76 -14.82
CA TYR A 54 0.77 -9.53 -13.65
C TYR A 54 -0.32 -10.40 -13.03
N ARG A 55 -1.60 -10.08 -13.25
CA ARG A 55 -2.72 -10.83 -12.70
C ARG A 55 -3.65 -11.42 -13.76
N GLY A 56 -3.46 -11.08 -15.02
CA GLY A 56 -4.33 -11.53 -16.11
C GLY A 56 -5.72 -10.91 -16.08
N ILE A 57 -5.91 -9.81 -15.36
CA ILE A 57 -7.20 -9.13 -15.21
C ILE A 57 -7.17 -7.83 -16.02
N PRO A 58 -7.92 -7.73 -17.15
CA PRO A 58 -7.86 -6.57 -18.04
C PRO A 58 -8.72 -5.40 -17.54
N ARG A 59 -8.53 -5.00 -16.29
CA ARG A 59 -9.25 -3.89 -15.65
C ARG A 59 -8.29 -3.11 -14.77
N THR A 60 -8.63 -1.84 -14.49
CA THR A 60 -7.94 -1.09 -13.46
C THR A 60 -8.31 -1.63 -12.07
N THR A 61 -7.49 -1.32 -11.09
CA THR A 61 -7.74 -1.61 -9.68
C THR A 61 -7.19 -0.47 -8.84
N ASP A 62 -7.44 -0.49 -7.54
CA ASP A 62 -6.97 0.56 -6.64
C ASP A 62 -5.50 0.38 -6.24
N VAL A 63 -5.11 -0.83 -5.87
CA VAL A 63 -3.76 -1.11 -5.37
C VAL A 63 -3.28 -2.48 -5.81
N LEU A 64 -1.98 -2.57 -6.13
CA LEU A 64 -1.27 -3.81 -6.38
C LEU A 64 -0.05 -3.87 -5.48
N SER A 65 0.27 -5.07 -4.99
CA SER A 65 1.47 -5.31 -4.18
C SER A 65 2.31 -6.40 -4.84
N PHE A 66 3.61 -6.14 -4.95
CA PHE A 66 4.58 -7.07 -5.55
C PHE A 66 5.67 -7.36 -4.52
N GLU A 67 5.75 -8.61 -4.08
CA GLU A 67 6.79 -9.03 -3.15
C GLU A 67 8.18 -8.91 -3.80
N SER A 68 9.18 -8.62 -2.98
CA SER A 68 10.56 -8.57 -3.47
C SER A 68 11.05 -9.97 -3.82
N ASP A 69 11.79 -10.07 -4.93
CA ASP A 69 12.46 -11.31 -5.35
C ASP A 69 13.83 -11.50 -4.67
N VAL A 70 14.20 -10.57 -3.78
CA VAL A 70 15.50 -10.65 -3.08
C VAL A 70 15.51 -11.88 -2.18
N PRO A 71 16.58 -12.71 -2.24
CA PRO A 71 16.68 -13.87 -1.39
C PRO A 71 16.62 -13.54 0.10
N PHE A 72 16.31 -14.56 0.89
CA PHE A 72 16.28 -14.50 2.35
C PHE A 72 17.45 -13.70 2.93
N THR A 73 17.15 -12.76 3.83
CA THR A 73 18.14 -12.00 4.58
C THR A 73 18.08 -12.41 6.06
N PRO A 74 19.23 -12.34 6.76
CA PRO A 74 19.23 -12.64 8.20
C PRO A 74 18.28 -11.73 8.97
N GLU A 75 17.70 -12.26 10.04
CA GLU A 75 16.85 -11.48 10.94
C GLU A 75 17.60 -10.25 11.45
N GLY A 76 16.92 -9.08 11.45
CA GLY A 76 17.50 -7.83 11.87
C GLY A 76 18.32 -7.10 10.81
N ALA A 77 18.53 -7.69 9.63
CA ALA A 77 19.19 -7.02 8.53
C ALA A 77 18.21 -6.16 7.71
N ASP A 78 18.74 -5.20 6.95
CA ASP A 78 17.94 -4.43 6.01
C ASP A 78 17.38 -5.39 4.95
N HIS A 79 16.09 -5.21 4.62
CA HIS A 79 15.43 -6.11 3.67
C HIS A 79 14.40 -5.36 2.83
N ALA A 80 14.28 -5.78 1.57
CA ALA A 80 13.28 -5.23 0.67
C ALA A 80 11.95 -5.95 0.89
N LEU A 81 10.89 -5.18 1.23
CA LEU A 81 9.53 -5.73 1.32
C LEU A 81 8.94 -5.94 -0.07
N GLY A 82 9.08 -4.95 -0.93
CA GLY A 82 8.52 -4.99 -2.27
C GLY A 82 7.99 -3.65 -2.73
N ASP A 83 7.05 -3.71 -3.68
CA ASP A 83 6.47 -2.54 -4.32
C ASP A 83 4.97 -2.48 -4.10
N ILE A 84 4.46 -1.28 -3.82
CA ILE A 84 3.04 -0.99 -3.78
C ILE A 84 2.74 0.00 -4.90
N VAL A 85 1.76 -0.33 -5.75
CA VAL A 85 1.32 0.54 -6.84
C VAL A 85 -0.11 0.96 -6.57
N ILE A 86 -0.37 2.26 -6.59
CA ILE A 86 -1.69 2.84 -6.30
C ILE A 86 -2.18 3.64 -7.49
N SER A 87 -3.42 3.38 -7.93
CA SER A 87 -4.11 4.22 -8.92
C SER A 87 -4.68 5.44 -8.21
N VAL A 88 -4.17 6.63 -8.58
CA VAL A 88 -4.64 7.90 -8.00
C VAL A 88 -6.09 8.19 -8.37
N PRO A 89 -6.54 8.02 -9.65
CA PRO A 89 -7.95 8.22 -9.97
C PRO A 89 -8.87 7.29 -9.22
N LYS A 90 -8.49 6.04 -9.02
CA LYS A 90 -9.30 5.05 -8.30
C LYS A 90 -9.39 5.41 -6.82
N ALA A 91 -8.26 5.80 -6.22
CA ALA A 91 -8.23 6.24 -4.82
C ALA A 91 -9.12 7.47 -4.60
N GLU A 92 -9.09 8.45 -5.51
CA GLU A 92 -9.94 9.63 -5.45
C GLU A 92 -11.41 9.28 -5.52
N ALA A 93 -11.79 8.40 -6.46
CA ALA A 93 -13.17 7.95 -6.61
C ALA A 93 -13.67 7.21 -5.37
N GLN A 94 -12.85 6.33 -4.79
CA GLN A 94 -13.20 5.58 -3.58
C GLN A 94 -13.33 6.49 -2.36
N ALA A 95 -12.47 7.49 -2.23
CA ALA A 95 -12.58 8.47 -1.15
C ALA A 95 -13.93 9.20 -1.20
N LYS A 96 -14.35 9.63 -2.38
CA LYS A 96 -15.66 10.27 -2.57
C LYS A 96 -16.80 9.33 -2.26
N GLU A 97 -16.72 8.08 -2.73
CA GLU A 97 -17.76 7.07 -2.51
C GLU A 97 -17.97 6.77 -1.02
N TYR A 98 -16.86 6.68 -0.27
CA TYR A 98 -16.94 6.35 1.17
C TYR A 98 -17.04 7.58 2.07
N GLY A 99 -17.05 8.79 1.49
CA GLY A 99 -17.12 10.01 2.28
C GLY A 99 -15.88 10.29 3.11
N SER A 100 -14.71 9.80 2.67
CA SER A 100 -13.44 10.02 3.35
C SER A 100 -12.58 11.02 2.60
N GLY A 101 -11.51 11.51 3.23
CA GLY A 101 -10.52 12.34 2.57
C GLY A 101 -9.63 11.52 1.64
N PHE A 102 -9.05 12.18 0.64
CA PHE A 102 -8.15 11.52 -0.31
C PHE A 102 -6.95 10.90 0.42
N HIS A 103 -6.32 11.63 1.33
CA HIS A 103 -5.17 11.10 2.08
C HIS A 103 -5.55 9.92 2.97
N ASP A 104 -6.75 9.92 3.53
CA ASP A 104 -7.25 8.78 4.32
C ASP A 104 -7.36 7.53 3.46
N GLU A 105 -7.80 7.67 2.22
CA GLU A 105 -7.88 6.54 1.30
C GLU A 105 -6.48 6.05 0.90
N ILE A 106 -5.54 6.95 0.64
CA ILE A 106 -4.15 6.59 0.39
C ILE A 106 -3.58 5.81 1.58
N THR A 107 -3.84 6.28 2.79
CA THR A 107 -3.42 5.59 4.02
C THR A 107 -3.97 4.17 4.09
N ARG A 108 -5.26 4.01 3.80
CA ARG A 108 -5.92 2.71 3.79
C ARG A 108 -5.28 1.76 2.78
N LEU A 109 -5.01 2.26 1.57
CA LEU A 109 -4.40 1.46 0.50
C LEU A 109 -2.95 1.09 0.82
N LEU A 110 -2.19 1.99 1.43
CA LEU A 110 -0.83 1.71 1.87
C LEU A 110 -0.80 0.62 2.96
N ILE A 111 -1.71 0.70 3.91
CA ILE A 111 -1.84 -0.32 4.97
C ILE A 111 -2.18 -1.67 4.35
N HIS A 112 -3.18 -1.70 3.47
CA HIS A 112 -3.62 -2.93 2.80
C HIS A 112 -2.47 -3.57 2.01
N GLY A 113 -1.78 -2.76 1.20
CA GLY A 113 -0.65 -3.24 0.39
C GLY A 113 0.51 -3.74 1.25
N THR A 114 0.84 -3.02 2.31
CA THR A 114 1.93 -3.40 3.22
C THR A 114 1.62 -4.72 3.93
N LEU A 115 0.39 -4.91 4.39
CA LEU A 115 -0.02 -6.16 5.02
C LEU A 115 0.09 -7.34 4.06
N HIS A 116 -0.28 -7.15 2.78
CA HIS A 116 -0.10 -8.18 1.76
C HIS A 116 1.38 -8.55 1.60
N LEU A 117 2.27 -7.56 1.57
CA LEU A 117 3.71 -7.80 1.47
C LEU A 117 4.23 -8.58 2.68
N LEU A 118 3.57 -8.47 3.83
CA LEU A 118 3.93 -9.20 5.05
C LEU A 118 3.24 -10.55 5.18
N GLY A 119 2.51 -10.98 4.15
CA GLY A 119 1.89 -12.30 4.11
C GLY A 119 0.45 -12.38 4.59
N TYR A 120 -0.18 -11.26 4.94
CA TYR A 120 -1.61 -11.26 5.22
C TYR A 120 -2.40 -11.49 3.93
N ASP A 121 -3.45 -12.29 4.02
CA ASP A 121 -4.27 -12.63 2.86
C ASP A 121 -5.73 -12.73 3.28
N HIS A 122 -6.61 -12.01 2.58
CA HIS A 122 -8.04 -11.99 2.86
C HIS A 122 -8.84 -12.94 1.94
N GLU A 123 -8.17 -13.66 1.04
CA GLU A 123 -8.84 -14.52 0.04
C GLU A 123 -8.81 -16.00 0.36
N GLN A 124 -7.86 -16.48 1.19
CA GLN A 124 -7.68 -17.92 1.41
C GLN A 124 -8.72 -18.55 2.34
N THR A 125 -9.03 -17.94 3.47
CA THR A 125 -10.00 -18.44 4.43
C THR A 125 -10.75 -17.29 5.09
N LEU A 126 -11.93 -17.57 5.63
CA LEU A 126 -12.68 -16.59 6.40
C LEU A 126 -11.92 -16.10 7.62
N TYR A 127 -11.20 -16.99 8.28
CA TYR A 127 -10.36 -16.66 9.43
C TYR A 127 -9.26 -15.67 9.05
N LYS A 128 -8.53 -15.94 7.98
CA LYS A 128 -7.47 -15.05 7.49
C LYS A 128 -8.03 -13.71 7.02
N ALA A 129 -9.17 -13.70 6.35
CA ALA A 129 -9.84 -12.48 5.92
C ALA A 129 -10.19 -11.59 7.12
N ARG A 130 -10.78 -12.16 8.15
CA ARG A 130 -11.15 -11.42 9.37
C ARG A 130 -9.92 -10.89 10.10
N LYS A 131 -8.86 -11.69 10.18
CA LYS A 131 -7.60 -11.30 10.81
C LYS A 131 -6.98 -10.08 10.10
N MET A 132 -6.99 -10.07 8.78
CA MET A 132 -6.47 -8.97 7.99
C MET A 132 -7.31 -7.71 8.18
N ILE A 133 -8.64 -7.81 8.12
CA ILE A 133 -9.55 -6.67 8.32
C ILE A 133 -9.33 -6.05 9.70
N LYS A 134 -9.23 -6.87 10.73
CA LYS A 134 -8.98 -6.40 12.09
C LYS A 134 -7.64 -5.65 12.19
N LYS A 135 -6.59 -6.19 11.55
CA LYS A 135 -5.28 -5.56 11.55
C LYS A 135 -5.29 -4.24 10.80
N GLU A 136 -6.00 -4.17 9.67
CA GLU A 136 -6.17 -2.93 8.92
C GLU A 136 -6.84 -1.85 9.77
N GLU A 137 -7.94 -2.18 10.46
CA GLU A 137 -8.65 -1.25 11.32
C GLU A 137 -7.77 -0.74 12.48
N GLU A 138 -7.03 -1.63 13.11
CA GLU A 138 -6.09 -1.27 14.18
C GLU A 138 -5.03 -0.28 13.70
N LEU A 139 -4.45 -0.53 12.52
CA LEU A 139 -3.41 0.32 11.94
C LEU A 139 -3.96 1.67 11.51
N ILE A 140 -5.13 1.71 10.88
CA ILE A 140 -5.77 2.96 10.48
C ILE A 140 -5.99 3.84 11.70
N TYR A 141 -6.52 3.27 12.76
CA TYR A 141 -6.76 3.99 14.01
C TYR A 141 -5.46 4.50 14.64
N ALA A 142 -4.44 3.65 14.71
CA ALA A 142 -3.16 4.01 15.31
C ALA A 142 -2.43 5.11 14.52
N VAL A 143 -2.45 5.04 13.18
CA VAL A 143 -1.85 6.05 12.32
C VAL A 143 -2.55 7.40 12.48
N LYS A 144 -3.89 7.41 12.52
CA LYS A 144 -4.65 8.65 12.73
C LYS A 144 -4.35 9.31 14.07
N LYS A 145 -4.11 8.52 15.10
CA LYS A 145 -3.76 9.07 16.44
C LYS A 145 -2.39 9.72 16.48
N MET A 146 -1.51 9.40 15.56
CA MET A 146 -0.17 9.98 15.49
C MET A 146 -0.14 11.37 14.86
N ASP A 147 -1.24 11.79 14.26
CA ASP A 147 -1.37 13.11 13.62
C ASP A 147 -1.75 14.21 14.58
#